data_e343c37be861d19abdb7a667eb2e6ac7
#
_entry.id   e343c37be861d19abdb7a667eb2e6ac7
#
_cell.length_a   1.000
_cell.length_b   1.000
_cell.length_c   1.000
_cell.angle_alpha   90.00
_cell.angle_beta   90.00
_cell.angle_gamma   90.00
#
_symmetry.space_group_name_H-M   'P 1'
#
loop_
_entity.id
_entity.type
_entity.pdbx_description
1 polymer ?
#
loop_
_entity_poly.entity_id
_entity_poly.type
_entity_poly.pdbx_seq_one_letter_code
_entity_poly.pdbx_strand_id
1 'polypeptide(L)'
;MKELTGNQHCSQQSGQHIEQDFEQRNKQAAESERLAKQLAFALEIDKEKNIFRQTHLSGRGRNENDAEHAWHMAIMAYLLREYANEKVDIGRVMLMCLIHDIVEIDAGDTYAYDEAGLATQKEREDAAKERIFSLLPDDQKRELIALFDEFEACETPESKYAHSMDNLQPLLLNDSNHGEDWHEHGVCSKQIYGRQGRTRLGSEILYQYTDKIIRKNIREGHILP
;
A
#
# COMPACT_ATOMS: atom_id res chain seq x y z
N MET A 1 -54.93 -16.83 -53.97
CA MET A 1 -54.54 -16.56 -52.59
C MET A 1 -53.13 -17.07 -52.40
N LYS A 2 -52.18 -16.27 -52.67
CA LYS A 2 -50.76 -16.43 -52.24
C LYS A 2 -50.19 -15.01 -52.21
N GLU A 3 -49.72 -14.56 -51.11
CA GLU A 3 -48.88 -13.40 -50.83
C GLU A 3 -49.38 -12.71 -49.57
N LEU A 4 -48.73 -12.97 -48.44
CA LEU A 4 -48.65 -12.13 -47.25
C LEU A 4 -47.89 -12.84 -46.09
N THR A 5 -46.75 -13.51 -46.39
CA THR A 5 -45.90 -14.09 -45.32
C THR A 5 -44.44 -13.66 -45.38
N GLY A 6 -44.04 -12.85 -46.36
CA GLY A 6 -42.60 -12.45 -46.54
C GLY A 6 -42.17 -11.23 -45.78
N ASN A 7 -43.07 -10.36 -45.28
CA ASN A 7 -42.67 -9.04 -44.77
C ASN A 7 -42.48 -8.97 -43.25
N GLN A 8 -42.91 -9.97 -42.49
CA GLN A 8 -42.74 -9.98 -41.04
C GLN A 8 -41.37 -10.52 -40.58
N HIS A 9 -40.71 -11.37 -41.40
CA HIS A 9 -39.40 -11.93 -41.04
C HIS A 9 -38.25 -10.93 -41.30
N CYS A 10 -38.37 -10.06 -42.26
CA CYS A 10 -37.34 -9.06 -42.60
C CYS A 10 -37.29 -7.91 -41.59
N SER A 11 -38.43 -7.50 -41.02
CA SER A 11 -38.49 -6.45 -40.00
C SER A 11 -38.01 -6.90 -38.63
N GLN A 12 -38.16 -8.19 -38.25
CA GLN A 12 -37.64 -8.74 -37.00
C GLN A 12 -36.10 -8.91 -37.02
N GLN A 13 -35.51 -9.31 -38.13
CA GLN A 13 -34.05 -9.42 -38.27
C GLN A 13 -33.33 -8.07 -38.25
N SER A 14 -33.90 -7.04 -38.88
CA SER A 14 -33.33 -5.69 -38.83
C SER A 14 -33.42 -5.06 -37.44
N GLY A 15 -34.47 -5.33 -36.67
CA GLY A 15 -34.59 -4.89 -35.25
C GLY A 15 -33.56 -5.54 -34.34
N GLN A 16 -33.33 -6.84 -34.50
CA GLN A 16 -32.32 -7.56 -33.69
C GLN A 16 -30.87 -7.09 -33.99
N HIS A 17 -30.54 -6.78 -35.23
CA HIS A 17 -29.23 -6.22 -35.55
C HIS A 17 -29.00 -4.82 -34.96
N ILE A 18 -30.00 -3.96 -34.99
CA ILE A 18 -29.92 -2.61 -34.42
C ILE A 18 -29.74 -2.69 -32.89
N GLU A 19 -30.46 -3.59 -32.23
CA GLU A 19 -30.38 -3.80 -30.80
C GLU A 19 -29.00 -4.36 -30.39
N GLN A 20 -28.45 -5.33 -31.10
CA GLN A 20 -27.12 -5.87 -30.90
C GLN A 20 -26.01 -4.81 -31.12
N ASP A 21 -26.12 -4.01 -32.15
CA ASP A 21 -25.18 -2.90 -32.42
C ASP A 21 -25.22 -1.85 -31.31
N PHE A 22 -26.40 -1.55 -30.77
CA PHE A 22 -26.57 -0.61 -29.66
C PHE A 22 -25.98 -1.16 -28.35
N GLU A 23 -26.23 -2.42 -28.03
CA GLU A 23 -25.63 -3.09 -26.86
C GLU A 23 -24.11 -3.15 -26.97
N GLN A 24 -23.58 -3.47 -28.14
CA GLN A 24 -22.12 -3.53 -28.37
C GLN A 24 -21.45 -2.15 -28.22
N ARG A 25 -22.07 -1.09 -28.73
CA ARG A 25 -21.57 0.29 -28.55
C ARG A 25 -21.60 0.73 -27.06
N ASN A 26 -22.67 0.40 -26.35
CA ASN A 26 -22.77 0.71 -24.92
C ASN A 26 -21.72 -0.05 -24.12
N LYS A 27 -21.47 -1.32 -24.42
CA LYS A 27 -20.44 -2.13 -23.79
C LYS A 27 -19.04 -1.54 -24.04
N GLN A 28 -18.75 -1.17 -25.30
CA GLN A 28 -17.47 -0.56 -25.66
C GLN A 28 -17.24 0.80 -24.98
N ALA A 29 -18.30 1.62 -24.85
CA ALA A 29 -18.24 2.88 -24.14
C ALA A 29 -17.96 2.67 -22.64
N ALA A 30 -18.63 1.71 -22.00
CA ALA A 30 -18.42 1.36 -20.60
C ALA A 30 -16.99 0.79 -20.34
N GLU A 31 -16.49 -0.04 -21.24
CA GLU A 31 -15.11 -0.56 -21.18
C GLU A 31 -14.08 0.57 -21.32
N SER A 32 -14.33 1.53 -22.21
CA SER A 32 -13.46 2.70 -22.42
C SER A 32 -13.45 3.62 -21.20
N GLU A 33 -14.61 3.86 -20.56
CA GLU A 33 -14.71 4.65 -19.35
C GLU A 33 -13.98 3.95 -18.16
N ARG A 34 -14.17 2.65 -18.02
CA ARG A 34 -13.48 1.85 -17.00
C ARG A 34 -11.96 1.94 -17.16
N LEU A 35 -11.46 1.75 -18.38
CA LEU A 35 -10.03 1.87 -18.66
C LEU A 35 -9.51 3.29 -18.34
N ALA A 36 -10.27 4.33 -18.71
CA ALA A 36 -9.87 5.70 -18.41
C ALA A 36 -9.71 5.96 -16.91
N LYS A 37 -10.62 5.44 -16.05
CA LYS A 37 -10.51 5.51 -14.60
C LYS A 37 -9.26 4.77 -14.09
N GLN A 38 -9.00 3.58 -14.57
CA GLN A 38 -7.82 2.79 -14.19
C GLN A 38 -6.51 3.50 -14.56
N LEU A 39 -6.44 4.10 -15.75
CA LEU A 39 -5.26 4.85 -16.18
C LEU A 39 -5.09 6.16 -15.40
N ALA A 40 -6.19 6.83 -15.02
CA ALA A 40 -6.13 8.00 -14.16
C ALA A 40 -5.57 7.65 -12.78
N PHE A 41 -6.00 6.55 -12.19
CA PHE A 41 -5.44 6.04 -10.93
C PHE A 41 -3.97 5.65 -11.08
N ALA A 42 -3.60 4.94 -12.16
CA ALA A 42 -2.22 4.57 -12.42
C ALA A 42 -1.28 5.78 -12.55
N LEU A 43 -1.80 6.90 -13.07
CA LEU A 43 -1.05 8.16 -13.14
C LEU A 43 -1.04 8.87 -11.78
N GLU A 44 -2.10 8.77 -10.99
CA GLU A 44 -2.17 9.36 -9.65
C GLU A 44 -1.14 8.78 -8.70
N ILE A 45 -0.99 7.45 -8.68
CA ILE A 45 -0.01 6.77 -7.81
C ILE A 45 1.44 7.08 -8.17
N ASP A 46 1.72 7.61 -9.37
CA ASP A 46 3.07 8.09 -9.72
C ASP A 46 3.55 9.22 -8.80
N LYS A 47 2.62 9.96 -8.19
CA LYS A 47 2.93 11.06 -7.27
C LYS A 47 3.58 10.63 -5.97
N GLU A 48 3.36 9.38 -5.53
CA GLU A 48 3.98 8.77 -4.36
C GLU A 48 5.51 8.87 -4.38
N LYS A 49 6.10 8.86 -5.58
CA LYS A 49 7.54 9.06 -5.79
C LYS A 49 8.06 10.42 -5.33
N ASN A 50 7.19 11.40 -5.10
CA ASN A 50 7.55 12.74 -4.62
C ASN A 50 7.33 12.92 -3.12
N ILE A 51 6.86 11.90 -2.42
CA ILE A 51 6.70 11.92 -0.96
C ILE A 51 7.95 11.32 -0.36
N PHE A 52 8.66 12.10 0.46
CA PHE A 52 9.94 11.71 1.02
C PHE A 52 9.82 11.42 2.52
N ARG A 53 10.35 10.29 2.91
CA ARG A 53 10.44 9.81 4.30
C ARG A 53 11.64 10.48 5.01
N GLN A 54 11.67 10.37 6.35
CA GLN A 54 12.83 10.82 7.11
C GLN A 54 14.01 9.83 7.04
N THR A 55 13.77 8.60 6.61
CA THR A 55 14.79 7.57 6.48
C THR A 55 15.62 7.75 5.23
N HIS A 56 16.95 7.69 5.35
CA HIS A 56 17.87 7.73 4.21
C HIS A 56 18.06 6.34 3.59
N LEU A 57 18.31 6.33 2.28
CA LEU A 57 18.76 5.12 1.58
C LEU A 57 20.06 4.59 2.18
N SER A 58 20.33 3.29 1.99
CA SER A 58 21.59 2.67 2.45
C SER A 58 22.82 3.39 1.90
N GLY A 59 23.87 3.53 2.72
CA GLY A 59 25.06 4.31 2.39
C GLY A 59 24.87 5.82 2.51
N ARG A 60 23.87 6.26 3.25
CA ARG A 60 23.57 7.67 3.54
C ARG A 60 23.38 8.50 2.26
N GLY A 61 22.59 7.98 1.32
CA GLY A 61 22.18 8.70 0.12
C GLY A 61 21.17 9.81 0.41
N ARG A 62 20.26 10.04 -0.53
CA ARG A 62 19.10 10.89 -0.27
C ARG A 62 18.07 10.18 0.61
N ASN A 63 17.07 10.92 1.08
CA ASN A 63 15.88 10.33 1.70
C ASN A 63 15.19 9.37 0.74
N GLU A 64 14.68 8.26 1.28
CA GLU A 64 13.82 7.32 0.58
C GLU A 64 12.48 7.97 0.27
N ASN A 65 11.82 7.62 -0.84
CA ASN A 65 10.42 7.98 -1.06
C ASN A 65 9.49 6.78 -0.79
N ASP A 66 8.17 7.05 -0.65
CA ASP A 66 7.21 6.02 -0.28
C ASP A 66 7.09 4.89 -1.30
N ALA A 67 7.18 5.20 -2.61
CA ALA A 67 7.16 4.18 -3.64
C ALA A 67 8.38 3.22 -3.56
N GLU A 68 9.56 3.72 -3.16
CA GLU A 68 10.76 2.90 -2.94
C GLU A 68 10.62 2.06 -1.68
N HIS A 69 10.06 2.63 -0.61
CA HIS A 69 9.71 1.93 0.62
C HIS A 69 8.74 0.77 0.35
N ALA A 70 7.61 1.07 -0.27
CA ALA A 70 6.58 0.09 -0.61
C ALA A 70 7.11 -1.06 -1.48
N TRP A 71 7.91 -0.75 -2.53
CA TRP A 71 8.57 -1.74 -3.35
C TRP A 71 9.53 -2.62 -2.54
N HIS A 72 10.36 -2.01 -1.70
CA HIS A 72 11.35 -2.73 -0.88
C HIS A 72 10.65 -3.67 0.12
N MET A 73 9.60 -3.17 0.80
CA MET A 73 8.76 -3.97 1.69
C MET A 73 8.15 -5.18 0.99
N ALA A 74 7.58 -5.00 -0.21
CA ALA A 74 6.93 -6.08 -0.95
C ALA A 74 7.92 -7.19 -1.33
N ILE A 75 9.14 -6.83 -1.74
CA ILE A 75 10.20 -7.79 -2.03
C ILE A 75 10.68 -8.48 -0.74
N MET A 76 10.86 -7.74 0.36
CA MET A 76 11.22 -8.32 1.67
C MET A 76 10.15 -9.30 2.15
N ALA A 77 8.86 -8.97 2.00
CA ALA A 77 7.75 -9.84 2.37
C ALA A 77 7.83 -11.20 1.63
N TYR A 78 8.10 -11.17 0.33
CA TYR A 78 8.28 -12.39 -0.44
C TYR A 78 9.50 -13.22 0.00
N LEU A 79 10.65 -12.55 0.20
CA LEU A 79 11.90 -13.21 0.59
C LEU A 79 11.82 -13.85 1.98
N LEU A 80 11.18 -13.13 2.93
CA LEU A 80 11.17 -13.50 4.34
C LEU A 80 9.91 -14.27 4.77
N ARG A 81 9.05 -14.68 3.82
CA ARG A 81 7.74 -15.31 4.09
C ARG A 81 7.80 -16.56 4.96
N GLU A 82 8.94 -17.27 4.94
CA GLU A 82 9.16 -18.46 5.78
C GLU A 82 9.25 -18.13 7.28
N TYR A 83 9.44 -16.87 7.63
CA TYR A 83 9.52 -16.38 9.02
C TYR A 83 8.20 -15.80 9.54
N ALA A 84 7.13 -15.81 8.74
CA ALA A 84 5.81 -15.42 9.22
C ALA A 84 5.35 -16.36 10.34
N ASN A 85 4.70 -15.83 11.38
CA ASN A 85 4.17 -16.63 12.49
C ASN A 85 3.09 -17.62 12.04
N GLU A 86 2.32 -17.24 11.03
CA GLU A 86 1.24 -18.02 10.46
C GLU A 86 1.39 -18.10 8.94
N LYS A 87 0.67 -19.05 8.33
CA LYS A 87 0.62 -19.14 6.87
C LYS A 87 -0.16 -17.93 6.33
N VAL A 88 0.42 -17.21 5.38
CA VAL A 88 -0.16 -16.02 4.76
C VAL A 88 -0.34 -16.18 3.25
N ASP A 89 -1.30 -15.48 2.67
CA ASP A 89 -1.36 -15.22 1.23
C ASP A 89 -0.34 -14.14 0.89
N ILE A 90 0.80 -14.56 0.36
CA ILE A 90 1.91 -13.65 0.08
C ILE A 90 1.57 -12.61 -1.00
N GLY A 91 0.71 -12.95 -1.97
CA GLY A 91 0.24 -12.00 -2.98
C GLY A 91 -0.56 -10.87 -2.33
N ARG A 92 -1.42 -11.22 -1.38
CA ARG A 92 -2.20 -10.25 -0.59
C ARG A 92 -1.30 -9.37 0.28
N VAL A 93 -0.32 -9.95 0.98
CA VAL A 93 0.68 -9.21 1.77
C VAL A 93 1.46 -8.23 0.90
N MET A 94 1.97 -8.68 -0.25
CA MET A 94 2.72 -7.80 -1.16
C MET A 94 1.88 -6.64 -1.66
N LEU A 95 0.60 -6.87 -1.97
CA LEU A 95 -0.30 -5.80 -2.39
C LEU A 95 -0.58 -4.82 -1.25
N MET A 96 -0.77 -5.30 0.00
CA MET A 96 -0.85 -4.43 1.19
C MET A 96 0.38 -3.53 1.31
N CYS A 97 1.59 -4.11 1.20
CA CYS A 97 2.83 -3.34 1.25
C CYS A 97 2.92 -2.27 0.14
N LEU A 98 2.35 -2.55 -1.05
CA LEU A 98 2.42 -1.62 -2.19
C LEU A 98 1.38 -0.48 -2.12
N ILE A 99 0.33 -0.62 -1.32
CA ILE A 99 -0.76 0.37 -1.32
C ILE A 99 -0.92 1.14 0.00
N HIS A 100 -0.23 0.73 1.08
CA HIS A 100 -0.49 1.27 2.42
C HIS A 100 -0.17 2.77 2.54
N ASP A 101 0.87 3.26 1.86
CA ASP A 101 1.30 4.65 1.88
C ASP A 101 0.73 5.49 0.71
N ILE A 102 -0.07 4.91 -0.23
CA ILE A 102 -0.67 5.68 -1.34
C ILE A 102 -1.48 6.89 -0.84
N VAL A 103 -2.08 6.80 0.32
CA VAL A 103 -2.83 7.90 0.95
C VAL A 103 -1.95 9.10 1.29
N GLU A 104 -0.65 8.89 1.45
CA GLU A 104 0.32 9.95 1.75
C GLU A 104 0.54 10.92 0.59
N ILE A 105 0.09 10.60 -0.62
CA ILE A 105 0.04 11.54 -1.76
C ILE A 105 -0.66 12.85 -1.37
N ASP A 106 -1.73 12.76 -0.56
CA ASP A 106 -2.47 13.93 -0.06
C ASP A 106 -2.20 14.21 1.43
N ALA A 107 -2.03 13.16 2.22
CA ALA A 107 -1.81 13.28 3.66
C ALA A 107 -0.39 13.74 4.00
N GLY A 108 0.61 13.41 3.17
CA GLY A 108 2.04 13.56 3.44
C GLY A 108 2.56 12.51 4.43
N ASP A 109 3.83 12.11 4.29
CA ASP A 109 4.50 11.20 5.22
C ASP A 109 4.47 11.78 6.65
N THR A 110 4.08 10.96 7.60
CA THR A 110 4.09 11.32 9.01
C THR A 110 5.19 10.55 9.70
N TYR A 111 6.25 11.26 10.11
CA TYR A 111 7.36 10.63 10.80
C TYR A 111 6.90 9.87 12.05
N ALA A 112 7.27 8.61 12.14
CA ALA A 112 6.78 7.66 13.14
C ALA A 112 7.02 8.09 14.61
N TYR A 113 7.87 9.09 14.85
CA TYR A 113 8.20 9.63 16.17
C TYR A 113 7.75 11.09 16.35
N ASP A 114 6.99 11.65 15.40
CA ASP A 114 6.36 12.98 15.49
C ASP A 114 4.97 12.88 16.13
N GLU A 115 4.89 13.09 17.45
CA GLU A 115 3.64 13.02 18.21
C GLU A 115 2.57 14.02 17.70
N ALA A 116 2.97 15.20 17.23
CA ALA A 116 2.05 16.21 16.73
C ALA A 116 1.46 15.82 15.37
N GLY A 117 2.28 15.29 14.46
CA GLY A 117 1.86 14.74 13.18
C GLY A 117 0.92 13.56 13.32
N LEU A 118 1.25 12.63 14.22
CA LEU A 118 0.45 11.44 14.51
C LEU A 118 -0.96 11.77 15.04
N ALA A 119 -1.13 12.88 15.76
CA ALA A 119 -2.43 13.29 16.30
C ALA A 119 -3.48 13.61 15.21
N THR A 120 -3.07 14.01 14.01
CA THR A 120 -3.94 14.36 12.88
C THR A 120 -3.85 13.38 11.72
N GLN A 121 -2.95 12.40 11.79
CA GLN A 121 -2.64 11.48 10.71
C GLN A 121 -3.90 10.77 10.20
N LYS A 122 -4.65 10.15 11.11
CA LYS A 122 -5.85 9.38 10.74
C LYS A 122 -6.88 10.20 9.96
N GLU A 123 -7.15 11.45 10.38
CA GLU A 123 -8.11 12.31 9.68
C GLU A 123 -7.64 12.66 8.27
N ARG A 124 -6.35 12.97 8.11
CA ARG A 124 -5.74 13.26 6.81
C ARG A 124 -5.76 12.05 5.88
N GLU A 125 -5.40 10.89 6.38
CA GLU A 125 -5.38 9.62 5.63
C GLU A 125 -6.79 9.16 5.25
N ASP A 126 -7.78 9.30 6.13
CA ASP A 126 -9.17 8.95 5.82
C ASP A 126 -9.73 9.84 4.68
N ALA A 127 -9.40 11.13 4.66
CA ALA A 127 -9.79 12.03 3.58
C ALA A 127 -9.05 11.69 2.26
N ALA A 128 -7.76 11.42 2.33
CA ALA A 128 -6.93 11.02 1.20
C ALA A 128 -7.40 9.69 0.58
N LYS A 129 -7.70 8.70 1.43
CA LYS A 129 -8.24 7.39 1.05
C LYS A 129 -9.50 7.54 0.19
N GLU A 130 -10.47 8.32 0.66
CA GLU A 130 -11.72 8.51 -0.08
C GLU A 130 -11.48 9.18 -1.44
N ARG A 131 -10.64 10.20 -1.50
CA ARG A 131 -10.33 10.90 -2.76
C ARG A 131 -9.58 10.00 -3.74
N ILE A 132 -8.49 9.40 -3.33
CA ILE A 132 -7.57 8.68 -4.22
C ILE A 132 -8.24 7.43 -4.79
N PHE A 133 -8.84 6.60 -3.94
CA PHE A 133 -9.50 5.40 -4.41
C PHE A 133 -10.79 5.66 -5.18
N SER A 134 -11.40 6.87 -5.07
CA SER A 134 -12.56 7.24 -5.89
C SER A 134 -12.23 7.43 -7.39
N LEU A 135 -10.97 7.51 -7.76
CA LEU A 135 -10.54 7.50 -9.17
C LEU A 135 -10.78 6.16 -9.85
N LEU A 136 -10.87 5.08 -9.08
CA LEU A 136 -11.08 3.73 -9.60
C LEU A 136 -12.55 3.44 -9.93
N PRO A 137 -12.82 2.43 -10.78
CA PRO A 137 -14.13 1.79 -10.85
C PRO A 137 -14.58 1.28 -9.48
N ASP A 138 -15.90 1.32 -9.22
CA ASP A 138 -16.47 1.03 -7.89
C ASP A 138 -16.10 -0.34 -7.29
N ASP A 139 -15.94 -1.36 -8.13
CA ASP A 139 -15.51 -2.69 -7.69
C ASP A 139 -14.05 -2.68 -7.19
N GLN A 140 -13.14 -2.05 -7.94
CA GLN A 140 -11.73 -1.93 -7.56
C GLN A 140 -11.55 -0.94 -6.40
N LYS A 141 -12.33 0.17 -6.37
CA LYS A 141 -12.36 1.06 -5.21
C LYS A 141 -12.66 0.29 -3.92
N ARG A 142 -13.73 -0.51 -3.91
CA ARG A 142 -14.09 -1.30 -2.72
C ARG A 142 -13.04 -2.33 -2.34
N GLU A 143 -12.45 -2.99 -3.32
CA GLU A 143 -11.40 -3.98 -3.09
C GLU A 143 -10.16 -3.36 -2.43
N LEU A 144 -9.65 -2.26 -2.97
CA LEU A 144 -8.43 -1.62 -2.44
C LEU A 144 -8.68 -0.92 -1.11
N ILE A 145 -9.85 -0.29 -0.90
CA ILE A 145 -10.22 0.25 0.42
C ILE A 145 -10.27 -0.87 1.47
N ALA A 146 -10.90 -2.01 1.16
CA ALA A 146 -10.97 -3.13 2.09
C ALA A 146 -9.58 -3.69 2.44
N LEU A 147 -8.66 -3.70 1.48
CA LEU A 147 -7.29 -4.16 1.69
C LEU A 147 -6.47 -3.15 2.52
N PHE A 148 -6.66 -1.85 2.27
CA PHE A 148 -6.08 -0.78 3.07
C PHE A 148 -6.59 -0.82 4.53
N ASP A 149 -7.92 -0.92 4.71
CA ASP A 149 -8.54 -0.99 6.04
C ASP A 149 -8.10 -2.26 6.81
N GLU A 150 -7.87 -3.38 6.11
CA GLU A 150 -7.32 -4.59 6.71
C GLU A 150 -5.86 -4.39 7.16
N PHE A 151 -5.05 -3.70 6.36
CA PHE A 151 -3.69 -3.33 6.77
C PHE A 151 -3.74 -2.49 8.04
N GLU A 152 -4.51 -1.42 8.05
CA GLU A 152 -4.63 -0.51 9.19
C GLU A 152 -5.13 -1.21 10.48
N ALA A 153 -6.08 -2.14 10.34
CA ALA A 153 -6.61 -2.88 11.48
C ALA A 153 -5.56 -3.79 12.16
N CYS A 154 -4.56 -4.27 11.41
CA CYS A 154 -3.50 -5.17 11.92
C CYS A 154 -4.04 -6.39 12.68
N GLU A 155 -5.14 -6.99 12.20
CA GLU A 155 -5.80 -8.11 12.88
C GLU A 155 -5.58 -9.46 12.21
N THR A 156 -5.51 -9.49 10.87
CA THR A 156 -5.29 -10.72 10.09
C THR A 156 -3.81 -11.14 10.08
N PRO A 157 -3.49 -12.41 9.85
CA PRO A 157 -2.10 -12.86 9.67
C PRO A 157 -1.36 -12.06 8.59
N GLU A 158 -2.04 -11.76 7.46
CA GLU A 158 -1.50 -11.00 6.35
C GLU A 158 -1.13 -9.58 6.78
N SER A 159 -2.04 -8.85 7.43
CA SER A 159 -1.79 -7.48 7.87
C SER A 159 -0.71 -7.40 8.95
N LYS A 160 -0.71 -8.32 9.91
CA LYS A 160 0.37 -8.41 10.92
C LYS A 160 1.73 -8.62 10.30
N TYR A 161 1.80 -9.50 9.27
CA TYR A 161 3.06 -9.77 8.59
C TYR A 161 3.48 -8.60 7.70
N ALA A 162 2.55 -7.91 7.03
CA ALA A 162 2.83 -6.68 6.29
C ALA A 162 3.39 -5.58 7.21
N HIS A 163 2.78 -5.35 8.39
CA HIS A 163 3.33 -4.43 9.40
C HIS A 163 4.71 -4.84 9.92
N SER A 164 5.04 -6.14 9.92
CA SER A 164 6.40 -6.56 10.27
C SER A 164 7.41 -6.08 9.23
N MET A 165 7.03 -6.02 7.96
CA MET A 165 7.89 -5.48 6.89
C MET A 165 8.01 -3.96 6.98
N ASP A 166 6.89 -3.25 7.22
CA ASP A 166 6.87 -1.80 7.41
C ASP A 166 7.77 -1.34 8.56
N ASN A 167 7.82 -2.09 9.64
CA ASN A 167 8.70 -1.80 10.77
C ASN A 167 10.15 -2.21 10.52
N LEU A 168 10.38 -3.35 9.88
CA LEU A 168 11.72 -3.93 9.68
C LEU A 168 12.53 -3.15 8.63
N GLN A 169 11.89 -2.72 7.53
CA GLN A 169 12.59 -2.09 6.41
C GLN A 169 13.34 -0.81 6.83
N PRO A 170 12.70 0.20 7.46
CA PRO A 170 13.43 1.40 7.88
C PRO A 170 14.41 1.13 9.02
N LEU A 171 14.18 0.13 9.85
CA LEU A 171 15.15 -0.29 10.87
C LEU A 171 16.44 -0.81 10.24
N LEU A 172 16.35 -1.61 9.17
CA LEU A 172 17.52 -2.10 8.43
C LEU A 172 18.30 -0.95 7.76
N LEU A 173 17.60 0.02 7.18
CA LEU A 173 18.25 1.20 6.59
C LEU A 173 18.96 2.02 7.66
N ASN A 174 18.31 2.29 8.77
CA ASN A 174 18.91 3.01 9.90
C ASN A 174 20.16 2.28 10.44
N ASP A 175 20.09 0.96 10.63
CA ASP A 175 21.26 0.18 11.06
C ASP A 175 22.40 0.24 10.04
N SER A 176 22.08 0.17 8.73
CA SER A 176 23.09 0.26 7.66
C SER A 176 23.76 1.63 7.58
N ASN A 177 23.08 2.67 8.05
CA ASN A 177 23.55 4.05 8.13
C ASN A 177 24.10 4.42 9.52
N HIS A 178 24.47 3.43 10.34
CA HIS A 178 25.00 3.64 11.70
C HIS A 178 24.07 4.42 12.64
N GLY A 179 22.76 4.33 12.41
CA GLY A 179 21.75 4.98 13.24
C GLY A 179 21.75 6.51 13.18
N GLU A 180 22.35 7.11 12.15
CA GLU A 180 22.47 8.55 12.03
C GLU A 180 21.12 9.26 12.01
N ASP A 181 20.07 8.68 11.35
CA ASP A 181 18.73 9.25 11.36
C ASP A 181 18.09 9.23 12.75
N TRP A 182 18.31 8.16 13.54
CA TRP A 182 17.86 8.13 14.92
C TRP A 182 18.56 9.18 15.78
N HIS A 183 19.87 9.35 15.58
CA HIS A 183 20.65 10.34 16.30
C HIS A 183 20.24 11.78 15.95
N GLU A 184 20.05 12.09 14.69
CA GLU A 184 19.61 13.42 14.21
C GLU A 184 18.24 13.81 14.77
N HIS A 185 17.31 12.86 14.88
CA HIS A 185 15.98 13.09 15.41
C HIS A 185 15.86 12.87 16.94
N GLY A 186 16.98 12.57 17.61
CA GLY A 186 16.98 12.35 19.06
C GLY A 186 16.11 11.17 19.52
N VAL A 187 15.99 10.11 18.69
CA VAL A 187 15.12 8.98 18.95
C VAL A 187 15.69 8.12 20.08
N CYS A 188 14.85 7.80 21.07
CA CYS A 188 15.24 6.94 22.18
C CYS A 188 14.78 5.48 21.99
N SER A 189 15.41 4.59 22.75
CA SER A 189 15.15 3.16 22.71
C SER A 189 13.68 2.81 22.95
N LYS A 190 13.01 3.52 23.87
CA LYS A 190 11.59 3.33 24.19
C LYS A 190 10.68 3.55 22.96
N GLN A 191 10.97 4.58 22.17
CA GLN A 191 10.19 4.90 20.97
C GLN A 191 10.37 3.80 19.91
N ILE A 192 11.61 3.34 19.70
CA ILE A 192 11.89 2.28 18.74
C ILE A 192 11.23 0.97 19.15
N TYR A 193 11.37 0.56 20.42
CA TYR A 193 10.69 -0.65 20.90
C TYR A 193 9.17 -0.53 20.86
N GLY A 194 8.61 0.66 21.07
CA GLY A 194 7.18 0.93 20.92
C GLY A 194 6.66 0.61 19.52
N ARG A 195 7.36 1.10 18.48
CA ARG A 195 7.04 0.80 17.07
C ARG A 195 7.28 -0.68 16.76
N GLN A 196 8.44 -1.20 17.12
CA GLN A 196 8.84 -2.56 16.78
C GLN A 196 8.05 -3.66 17.51
N GLY A 197 7.27 -3.32 18.53
CA GLY A 197 6.40 -4.28 19.22
C GLY A 197 5.39 -4.97 18.28
N ARG A 198 4.93 -4.29 17.24
CA ARG A 198 4.04 -4.86 16.21
C ARG A 198 4.74 -5.93 15.33
N THR A 199 6.05 -5.83 15.12
CA THR A 199 6.82 -6.81 14.34
C THR A 199 6.65 -8.23 14.89
N ARG A 200 6.58 -8.37 16.22
CA ARG A 200 6.35 -9.65 16.88
C ARG A 200 5.01 -10.30 16.50
N LEU A 201 3.99 -9.50 16.21
CA LEU A 201 2.67 -10.02 15.88
C LEU A 201 2.67 -10.79 14.55
N GLY A 202 3.47 -10.35 13.59
CA GLY A 202 3.59 -11.00 12.28
C GLY A 202 4.77 -11.97 12.19
N SER A 203 5.88 -11.71 12.94
CA SER A 203 7.06 -12.57 12.96
C SER A 203 7.85 -12.44 14.26
N GLU A 204 7.80 -13.45 15.10
CA GLU A 204 8.63 -13.54 16.30
C GLU A 204 10.13 -13.62 15.96
N ILE A 205 10.49 -14.35 14.92
CA ILE A 205 11.88 -14.52 14.48
C ILE A 205 12.47 -13.19 14.01
N LEU A 206 11.75 -12.43 13.20
CA LEU A 206 12.19 -11.11 12.74
C LEU A 206 12.24 -10.10 13.90
N TYR A 207 11.31 -10.18 14.85
CA TYR A 207 11.38 -9.36 16.06
C TYR A 207 12.63 -9.63 16.88
N GLN A 208 13.02 -10.89 17.05
CA GLN A 208 14.26 -11.24 17.76
C GLN A 208 15.50 -10.71 17.03
N TYR A 209 15.47 -10.66 15.70
CA TYR A 209 16.53 -10.04 14.91
C TYR A 209 16.54 -8.51 15.09
N THR A 210 15.37 -7.88 15.06
CA THR A 210 15.16 -6.46 15.37
C THR A 210 15.74 -6.10 16.76
N ASP A 211 15.44 -6.87 17.79
CA ASP A 211 15.95 -6.65 19.15
C ASP A 211 17.50 -6.65 19.22
N LYS A 212 18.15 -7.56 18.46
CA LYS A 212 19.61 -7.58 18.35
C LYS A 212 20.18 -6.31 17.72
N ILE A 213 19.55 -5.81 16.67
CA ILE A 213 19.93 -4.55 16.00
C ILE A 213 19.79 -3.38 16.98
N ILE A 214 18.65 -3.25 17.65
CA ILE A 214 18.39 -2.18 18.61
C ILE A 214 19.43 -2.19 19.72
N ARG A 215 19.67 -3.35 20.34
CA ARG A 215 20.67 -3.49 21.42
C ARG A 215 22.10 -3.17 20.94
N LYS A 216 22.44 -3.51 19.70
CA LYS A 216 23.71 -3.14 19.09
C LYS A 216 23.82 -1.61 19.03
N ASN A 217 22.84 -0.93 18.44
CA ASN A 217 22.85 0.50 18.23
C ASN A 217 22.79 1.32 19.56
N ILE A 218 22.12 0.78 20.60
CA ILE A 218 22.19 1.37 21.96
C ILE A 218 23.63 1.30 22.50
N ARG A 219 24.29 0.13 22.42
CA ARG A 219 25.68 -0.03 22.91
C ARG A 219 26.68 0.85 22.16
N GLU A 220 26.44 1.10 20.87
CA GLU A 220 27.28 1.93 20.01
C GLU A 220 26.97 3.43 20.15
N GLY A 221 25.92 3.77 20.90
CA GLY A 221 25.53 5.16 21.17
C GLY A 221 24.75 5.83 20.03
N HIS A 222 24.26 5.05 19.07
CA HIS A 222 23.44 5.52 17.95
C HIS A 222 21.97 5.78 18.33
N ILE A 223 21.49 5.11 19.39
CA ILE A 223 20.16 5.26 19.95
C ILE A 223 20.28 5.74 21.38
N LEU A 224 19.52 6.76 21.74
CA LEU A 224 19.45 7.24 23.13
C LEU A 224 18.82 6.16 24.05
N PRO A 225 19.31 6.03 25.28
CA PRO A 225 18.77 5.06 26.24
C PRO A 225 17.29 5.23 26.52
#